data_6a92dcfc7e4be231c34e6cb232b368d0
#
_entry.id   6a92dcfc7e4be231c34e6cb232b368d0
#
_cell.length_a   1.000
_cell.length_b   1.000
_cell.length_c   1.000
_cell.angle_alpha   90.00
_cell.angle_beta   90.00
_cell.angle_gamma   90.00
#
_symmetry.space_group_name_H-M   'P 1'
#
loop_
_entity.id
_entity.type
_entity.pdbx_description
1 polymer ?
#
loop_
_entity_poly.entity_id
_entity_poly.type
_entity_poly.pdbx_seq_one_letter_code
_entity_poly.pdbx_strand_id
1 'polypeptide(L)'
;MDIEQVRDYTLSINGVTEDQTFGDDIITYRIESKIFLCLWLGGGQHDMKGNTEPRFALKLTPERNEELREHYSAILPAWHWNKKHWSDVYYEQLEDGLVTGLIKESYDLVVSKLPKALRQKYI
;
A
#
# COMPACT_ATOMS: atom_id res chain seq x y z
N MET A 1 -8.20 3.29 11.01
CA MET A 1 -7.88 1.86 11.21
C MET A 1 -6.58 1.75 11.97
N ASP A 2 -6.45 0.70 12.77
CA ASP A 2 -5.17 0.35 13.36
C ASP A 2 -4.43 -0.67 12.47
N ILE A 3 -3.20 -1.00 12.88
CA ILE A 3 -2.35 -1.89 12.09
C ILE A 3 -2.95 -3.28 11.89
N GLU A 4 -3.61 -3.83 12.92
CA GLU A 4 -4.22 -5.17 12.82
C GLU A 4 -5.37 -5.17 11.81
N GLN A 5 -6.16 -4.11 11.80
CA GLN A 5 -7.26 -3.97 10.84
C GLN A 5 -6.73 -3.84 9.41
N VAL A 6 -5.63 -3.11 9.20
CA VAL A 6 -4.99 -3.00 7.87
C VAL A 6 -4.49 -4.38 7.42
N ARG A 7 -3.82 -5.10 8.30
CA ARG A 7 -3.31 -6.43 7.98
C ARG A 7 -4.43 -7.40 7.65
N ASP A 8 -5.46 -7.45 8.50
CA ASP A 8 -6.59 -8.37 8.32
C ASP A 8 -7.32 -8.10 7.00
N TYR A 9 -7.59 -6.83 6.71
CA TYR A 9 -8.25 -6.47 5.46
C TYR A 9 -7.41 -6.88 4.25
N THR A 10 -6.12 -6.53 4.26
CA THR A 10 -5.24 -6.80 3.12
C THR A 10 -5.12 -8.30 2.86
N LEU A 11 -4.94 -9.11 3.92
CA LEU A 11 -4.88 -10.56 3.78
C LEU A 11 -6.19 -11.21 3.38
N SER A 12 -7.32 -10.52 3.58
CA SER A 12 -8.62 -11.05 3.18
C SER A 12 -8.85 -11.01 1.67
N ILE A 13 -8.05 -10.23 0.94
CA ILE A 13 -8.21 -10.10 -0.51
C ILE A 13 -7.67 -11.35 -1.19
N ASN A 14 -8.41 -11.85 -2.18
CA ASN A 14 -8.10 -13.11 -2.85
C ASN A 14 -6.67 -13.18 -3.39
N GLY A 15 -5.94 -14.22 -2.98
CA GLY A 15 -4.60 -14.52 -3.47
C GLY A 15 -3.47 -13.70 -2.86
N VAL A 16 -3.77 -12.79 -1.94
CA VAL A 16 -2.75 -11.95 -1.29
C VAL A 16 -1.91 -12.79 -0.32
N THR A 17 -0.60 -12.61 -0.40
CA THR A 17 0.37 -13.20 0.52
C THR A 17 1.13 -12.08 1.23
N GLU A 18 1.67 -12.39 2.42
CA GLU A 18 2.55 -11.45 3.12
C GLU A 18 3.89 -12.09 3.42
N ASP A 19 4.94 -11.27 3.44
CA ASP A 19 6.28 -11.70 3.80
C ASP A 19 7.06 -10.52 4.41
N GLN A 20 8.26 -10.79 4.88
CA GLN A 20 9.14 -9.78 5.47
C GLN A 20 10.49 -9.74 4.75
N THR A 21 10.46 -9.80 3.42
CA THR A 21 11.66 -9.80 2.57
C THR A 21 12.61 -8.63 2.85
N PHE A 22 12.06 -7.47 3.20
CA PHE A 22 12.85 -6.24 3.37
C PHE A 22 13.24 -5.93 4.83
N GLY A 23 12.93 -6.81 5.77
CA GLY A 23 13.31 -6.64 7.17
C GLY A 23 12.18 -6.96 8.13
N ASP A 24 12.51 -6.94 9.43
CA ASP A 24 11.57 -7.32 10.49
C ASP A 24 10.55 -6.21 10.79
N ASP A 25 10.81 -5.00 10.35
CA ASP A 25 9.97 -3.82 10.62
C ASP A 25 9.02 -3.47 9.47
N ILE A 26 8.96 -4.30 8.43
CA ILE A 26 8.13 -4.05 7.26
C ILE A 26 7.49 -5.35 6.77
N ILE A 27 6.17 -5.31 6.51
CA ILE A 27 5.45 -6.43 5.92
C ILE A 27 5.15 -6.10 4.46
N THR A 28 5.53 -6.99 3.57
CA THR A 28 5.32 -6.86 2.12
C THR A 28 4.13 -7.69 1.71
N TYR A 29 3.17 -7.08 1.02
CA TYR A 29 1.98 -7.75 0.50
C TYR A 29 2.09 -7.91 -1.00
N ARG A 30 1.88 -9.13 -1.48
CA ARG A 30 2.05 -9.50 -2.89
C ARG A 30 0.80 -10.17 -3.45
N ILE A 31 0.65 -10.03 -4.76
CA ILE A 31 -0.28 -10.83 -5.56
C ILE A 31 0.52 -11.39 -6.73
N GLU A 32 0.54 -12.72 -6.89
CA GLU A 32 1.34 -13.42 -7.90
C GLU A 32 2.80 -12.92 -7.91
N SER A 33 3.40 -12.83 -6.72
CA SER A 33 4.77 -12.37 -6.48
C SER A 33 5.00 -10.87 -6.74
N LYS A 34 3.98 -10.12 -7.14
CA LYS A 34 4.10 -8.68 -7.39
C LYS A 34 3.68 -7.89 -6.17
N ILE A 35 4.55 -6.96 -5.74
CA ILE A 35 4.29 -6.13 -4.55
C ILE A 35 3.26 -5.06 -4.90
N PHE A 36 2.26 -4.88 -4.03
CA PHE A 36 1.33 -3.77 -4.17
C PHE A 36 1.24 -2.91 -2.90
N LEU A 37 1.67 -3.43 -1.74
CA LEU A 37 1.62 -2.68 -0.49
C LEU A 37 2.77 -3.11 0.42
N CYS A 38 3.37 -2.13 1.11
CA CYS A 38 4.39 -2.36 2.13
C CYS A 38 3.94 -1.66 3.41
N LEU A 39 3.73 -2.42 4.48
CA LEU A 39 3.24 -1.91 5.75
C LEU A 39 4.40 -1.81 6.75
N TRP A 40 4.65 -0.59 7.23
CA TRP A 40 5.67 -0.35 8.24
C TRP A 40 5.10 -0.68 9.62
N LEU A 41 5.85 -1.45 10.40
CA LEU A 41 5.43 -1.86 11.75
C LEU A 41 5.76 -0.81 12.82
N GLY A 42 6.34 0.31 12.42
CA GLY A 42 6.74 1.39 13.32
C GLY A 42 8.21 1.31 13.69
N GLY A 43 8.60 2.05 14.71
CA GLY A 43 9.92 1.88 15.34
C GLY A 43 11.12 2.38 14.53
N GLY A 44 11.20 3.64 14.23
CA GLY A 44 12.41 4.24 13.68
C GLY A 44 12.38 4.51 12.20
N GLN A 45 11.43 3.98 11.47
CA GLN A 45 11.26 4.33 10.06
C GLN A 45 10.52 5.66 9.95
N HIS A 46 11.03 6.56 9.12
CA HIS A 46 10.42 7.88 8.93
C HIS A 46 10.26 8.19 7.44
N ASP A 47 9.38 9.13 7.14
CA ASP A 47 9.16 9.61 5.78
C ASP A 47 10.14 10.75 5.44
N MET A 48 9.92 11.41 4.30
CA MET A 48 10.74 12.53 3.83
C MET A 48 10.79 13.71 4.81
N LYS A 49 9.80 13.81 5.71
CA LYS A 49 9.69 14.89 6.68
C LYS A 49 10.11 14.47 8.09
N GLY A 50 10.64 13.26 8.25
CA GLY A 50 11.03 12.73 9.55
C GLY A 50 9.88 12.21 10.40
N ASN A 51 8.71 12.01 9.82
CA ASN A 51 7.53 11.52 10.52
C ASN A 51 7.60 10.01 10.71
N THR A 52 7.36 9.54 11.95
CA THR A 52 7.42 8.11 12.31
C THR A 52 6.04 7.51 12.58
N GLU A 53 4.96 8.20 12.24
CA GLU A 53 3.62 7.66 12.43
C GLU A 53 3.40 6.39 11.61
N PRO A 54 2.47 5.52 12.03
CA PRO A 54 2.12 4.32 11.28
C PRO A 54 1.68 4.65 9.85
N ARG A 55 2.29 3.96 8.89
CA ARG A 55 2.00 4.19 7.48
C ARG A 55 2.20 2.92 6.66
N PHE A 56 1.64 2.92 5.46
CA PHE A 56 2.03 1.97 4.43
C PHE A 56 2.35 2.71 3.13
N ALA A 57 3.16 2.08 2.30
CA ALA A 57 3.38 2.52 0.93
C ALA A 57 2.54 1.65 0.00
N LEU A 58 1.86 2.25 -0.98
CA LEU A 58 1.10 1.49 -1.95
C LEU A 58 1.30 2.01 -3.36
N LYS A 59 1.14 1.10 -4.33
CA LYS A 59 1.36 1.39 -5.73
C LYS A 59 0.05 1.85 -6.39
N LEU A 60 0.11 3.01 -7.04
CA LEU A 60 -1.03 3.57 -7.80
C LEU A 60 -0.49 4.16 -9.10
N THR A 61 -1.39 4.53 -10.01
CA THR A 61 -0.97 5.23 -11.22
C THR A 61 -0.42 6.61 -10.85
N PRO A 62 0.47 7.20 -11.68
CA PRO A 62 1.00 8.54 -11.40
C PRO A 62 -0.11 9.59 -11.25
N GLU A 63 -1.13 9.53 -12.08
CA GLU A 63 -2.26 10.47 -12.04
C GLU A 63 -3.04 10.36 -10.73
N ARG A 64 -3.27 9.13 -10.27
CA ARG A 64 -3.99 8.91 -9.01
C ARG A 64 -3.17 9.36 -7.81
N ASN A 65 -1.86 9.12 -7.85
CA ASN A 65 -0.96 9.59 -6.79
C ASN A 65 -1.00 11.12 -6.68
N GLU A 66 -0.92 11.83 -7.79
CA GLU A 66 -0.98 13.30 -7.79
C GLU A 66 -2.31 13.79 -7.20
N GLU A 67 -3.43 13.23 -7.65
CA GLU A 67 -4.76 13.60 -7.18
C GLU A 67 -4.89 13.43 -5.66
N LEU A 68 -4.47 12.27 -5.15
CA LEU A 68 -4.57 11.99 -3.73
C LEU A 68 -3.68 12.89 -2.89
N ARG A 69 -2.48 13.19 -3.35
CA ARG A 69 -1.54 14.06 -2.63
C ARG A 69 -2.03 15.50 -2.56
N GLU A 70 -2.79 15.94 -3.55
CA GLU A 70 -3.39 17.27 -3.54
C GLU A 70 -4.55 17.38 -2.55
N HIS A 71 -5.33 16.29 -2.39
CA HIS A 71 -6.51 16.30 -1.54
C HIS A 71 -6.27 15.92 -0.09
N TYR A 72 -5.23 15.10 0.18
CA TYR A 72 -5.00 14.53 1.51
C TYR A 72 -3.58 14.79 1.99
N SER A 73 -3.45 15.58 3.06
CA SER A 73 -2.13 15.81 3.66
C SER A 73 -1.51 14.54 4.23
N ALA A 74 -2.33 13.52 4.51
CA ALA A 74 -1.88 12.23 5.00
C ALA A 74 -1.32 11.31 3.91
N ILE A 75 -1.33 11.75 2.64
CA ILE A 75 -0.81 10.98 1.51
C ILE A 75 0.34 11.77 0.89
N LEU A 76 1.52 11.16 0.88
CA LEU A 76 2.78 11.81 0.48
C LEU A 76 3.53 10.95 -0.52
N PRO A 77 4.50 11.54 -1.28
CA PRO A 77 5.39 10.72 -2.08
C PRO A 77 6.13 9.71 -1.22
N ALA A 78 6.25 8.48 -1.69
CA ALA A 78 6.88 7.42 -0.91
C ALA A 78 8.37 7.71 -0.68
N TRP A 79 8.82 7.50 0.56
CA TRP A 79 10.22 7.75 0.92
C TRP A 79 11.18 6.71 0.32
N HIS A 80 10.80 5.41 0.41
CA HIS A 80 11.68 4.31 0.04
C HIS A 80 11.42 3.72 -1.35
N TRP A 81 10.42 4.21 -2.06
CA TRP A 81 10.00 3.64 -3.34
C TRP A 81 9.96 4.71 -4.42
N ASN A 82 9.79 4.30 -5.67
CA ASN A 82 9.64 5.24 -6.77
C ASN A 82 8.44 6.17 -6.50
N LYS A 83 8.71 7.46 -6.37
CA LYS A 83 7.72 8.45 -5.93
C LYS A 83 6.62 8.73 -6.96
N LYS A 84 6.85 8.37 -8.22
CA LYS A 84 5.86 8.51 -9.30
C LYS A 84 4.75 7.48 -9.17
N HIS A 85 5.11 6.26 -8.77
CA HIS A 85 4.20 5.12 -8.70
C HIS A 85 3.79 4.73 -7.30
N TRP A 86 4.44 5.25 -6.27
CA TRP A 86 4.22 4.86 -4.88
C TRP A 86 3.95 6.06 -4.01
N SER A 87 2.98 5.93 -3.11
CA SER A 87 2.67 6.93 -2.09
C SER A 87 2.75 6.32 -0.70
N ASP A 88 3.23 7.11 0.27
CA ASP A 88 3.11 6.79 1.69
C ASP A 88 1.74 7.29 2.17
N VAL A 89 1.02 6.44 2.88
CA VAL A 89 -0.33 6.71 3.38
C VAL A 89 -0.32 6.57 4.90
N TYR A 90 -0.62 7.66 5.61
CA TYR A 90 -0.78 7.66 7.06
C TYR A 90 -2.20 7.28 7.39
N TYR A 91 -2.47 5.99 7.40
CA TYR A 91 -3.82 5.44 7.38
C TYR A 91 -4.64 5.76 8.63
N GLU A 92 -3.99 6.04 9.78
CA GLU A 92 -4.73 6.41 10.98
C GLU A 92 -5.36 7.80 10.89
N GLN A 93 -4.91 8.63 9.95
CA GLN A 93 -5.43 9.98 9.72
C GLN A 93 -6.57 10.02 8.70
N LEU A 94 -6.95 8.87 8.14
CA LEU A 94 -7.95 8.80 7.07
C LEU A 94 -9.13 7.93 7.50
N GLU A 95 -10.27 8.12 6.84
CA GLU A 95 -11.45 7.29 7.07
C GLU A 95 -11.20 5.85 6.61
N ASP A 96 -11.76 4.89 7.34
CA ASP A 96 -11.56 3.47 7.08
C ASP A 96 -11.97 3.07 5.66
N GLY A 97 -13.10 3.61 5.18
CA GLY A 97 -13.58 3.31 3.83
C GLY A 97 -12.62 3.78 2.75
N LEU A 98 -11.98 4.92 2.95
CA LEU A 98 -10.97 5.42 2.02
C LEU A 98 -9.74 4.52 2.05
N VAL A 99 -9.28 4.13 3.24
CA VAL A 99 -8.09 3.28 3.40
C VAL A 99 -8.30 1.94 2.70
N THR A 100 -9.40 1.25 2.98
CA THR A 100 -9.69 -0.05 2.36
C THR A 100 -9.87 0.09 0.85
N GLY A 101 -10.51 1.16 0.40
CA GLY A 101 -10.67 1.45 -1.02
C GLY A 101 -9.34 1.63 -1.74
N LEU A 102 -8.40 2.34 -1.12
CA LEU A 102 -7.07 2.55 -1.70
C LEU A 102 -6.26 1.26 -1.76
N ILE A 103 -6.33 0.43 -0.73
CA ILE A 103 -5.66 -0.88 -0.72
C ILE A 103 -6.19 -1.73 -1.87
N LYS A 104 -7.51 -1.80 -2.03
CA LYS A 104 -8.14 -2.56 -3.11
C LYS A 104 -7.78 -1.99 -4.48
N GLU A 105 -7.72 -0.67 -4.60
CA GLU A 105 -7.34 0.00 -5.84
C GLU A 105 -5.91 -0.39 -6.26
N SER A 106 -4.97 -0.42 -5.32
CA SER A 106 -3.59 -0.83 -5.58
C SER A 106 -3.55 -2.30 -6.02
N TYR A 107 -4.26 -3.16 -5.32
CA TYR A 107 -4.39 -4.58 -5.67
C TYR A 107 -4.93 -4.73 -7.09
N ASP A 108 -6.02 -4.03 -7.42
CA ASP A 108 -6.64 -4.12 -8.74
C ASP A 108 -5.70 -3.64 -9.85
N LEU A 109 -4.92 -2.59 -9.57
CA LEU A 109 -3.94 -2.08 -10.53
C LEU A 109 -2.91 -3.16 -10.87
N VAL A 110 -2.36 -3.82 -9.85
CA VAL A 110 -1.35 -4.86 -10.07
C VAL A 110 -1.94 -6.06 -10.78
N VAL A 111 -3.15 -6.48 -10.38
CA VAL A 111 -3.87 -7.57 -11.07
C VAL A 111 -4.06 -7.25 -12.55
N SER A 112 -4.43 -6.01 -12.88
CA SER A 112 -4.65 -5.59 -14.27
C SER A 112 -3.42 -5.73 -15.16
N LYS A 113 -2.24 -5.77 -14.56
CA LYS A 113 -0.96 -5.87 -15.29
C LYS A 113 -0.39 -7.29 -15.32
N LEU A 114 -1.08 -8.25 -14.71
CA LEU A 114 -0.66 -9.65 -14.76
C LEU A 114 -0.88 -10.23 -16.15
N PRO A 115 -0.11 -11.26 -16.54
CA PRO A 115 -0.41 -12.01 -17.76
C PRO A 115 -1.85 -12.52 -17.74
N LYS A 116 -2.47 -12.59 -18.90
CA LYS A 116 -3.89 -12.96 -19.05
C LYS A 116 -4.26 -14.23 -18.28
N ALA A 117 -3.45 -15.26 -18.36
CA ALA A 117 -3.72 -16.54 -17.73
C ALA A 117 -3.80 -16.42 -16.19
N LEU A 118 -2.94 -15.59 -15.60
CA LEU A 118 -2.96 -15.34 -14.15
C LEU A 118 -4.08 -14.39 -13.75
N ARG A 119 -4.29 -13.35 -14.55
CA ARG A 119 -5.30 -12.33 -14.28
C ARG A 119 -6.70 -12.91 -14.16
N GLN A 120 -7.01 -13.94 -14.94
CA GLN A 120 -8.33 -14.57 -14.93
C GLN A 120 -8.72 -15.19 -13.60
N LYS A 121 -7.75 -15.46 -12.73
CA LYS A 121 -8.02 -16.00 -11.38
C LYS A 121 -8.65 -14.98 -10.45
N TYR A 122 -8.57 -13.69 -10.79
CA TYR A 122 -8.92 -12.59 -9.89
C TYR A 122 -10.04 -11.69 -10.39
N ILE A 123 -10.64 -12.05 -11.51
CA ILE A 123 -11.77 -11.27 -12.11
C ILE A 123 -12.99 -12.14 -12.32
#